data_c6d8b37a3beee24ade0ee4f8b4b53723
#
_entry.id   c6d8b37a3beee24ade0ee4f8b4b53723
#
_cell.length_a   1.000
_cell.length_b   1.000
_cell.length_c   1.000
_cell.angle_alpha   90.00
_cell.angle_beta   90.00
_cell.angle_gamma   90.00
#
_symmetry.space_group_name_H-M   'P 1'
#
loop_
_entity.id
_entity.type
_entity.pdbx_description
1 polymer ?
#
loop_
_entity_poly.entity_id
_entity_poly.type
_entity_poly.pdbx_seq_one_letter_code
_entity_poly.pdbx_strand_id
1 'polypeptide(L)'
;YFDWGMDGKRKYRDKDYQASPYGLCQDNENCYLLAYSDRHGVTSYRVDRMTDIRLTEAKRIPCPELTGKALTAHANRLFQMFSGDTVDVKLRFHRSLLNVVIDRFGKDTMLIPDGEEHFNFTVKVDVSPMFLSWVIGFGSLAKILYPQSVADRCKELCQEVLTQY
;
A
#
# COMPACT_ATOMS: atom_id res chain seq x y z
N TYR A 1 -15.11 -14.01 7.74
CA TYR A 1 -14.41 -12.74 7.90
C TYR A 1 -15.20 -11.79 8.80
N PHE A 2 -14.54 -11.03 9.67
CA PHE A 2 -15.22 -10.12 10.58
C PHE A 2 -14.60 -8.70 10.56
N ASP A 3 -15.41 -7.73 10.97
CA ASP A 3 -15.01 -6.38 11.30
C ASP A 3 -15.30 -6.10 12.78
N TRP A 4 -14.64 -5.10 13.36
CA TRP A 4 -14.97 -4.65 14.70
C TRP A 4 -16.17 -3.70 14.66
N GLY A 5 -17.17 -3.96 15.52
CA GLY A 5 -18.24 -3.01 15.75
C GLY A 5 -17.81 -1.88 16.68
N MET A 6 -18.58 -0.79 16.71
CA MET A 6 -18.36 0.34 17.64
C MET A 6 -18.48 -0.07 19.13
N ASP A 7 -19.12 -1.19 19.40
CA ASP A 7 -19.25 -1.81 20.72
C ASP A 7 -18.04 -2.69 21.11
N GLY A 8 -16.99 -2.70 20.29
CA GLY A 8 -15.81 -3.53 20.48
C GLY A 8 -16.01 -5.02 20.20
N LYS A 9 -17.17 -5.43 19.67
CA LYS A 9 -17.48 -6.83 19.37
C LYS A 9 -17.21 -7.13 17.90
N ARG A 10 -16.93 -8.41 17.61
CA ARG A 10 -16.75 -8.90 16.25
C ARG A 10 -18.09 -8.93 15.52
N LYS A 11 -18.17 -8.28 14.38
CA LYS A 11 -19.28 -8.37 13.44
C LYS A 11 -18.87 -9.24 12.27
N TYR A 12 -19.41 -10.44 12.22
CA TYR A 12 -19.14 -11.36 11.13
C TYR A 12 -19.87 -10.92 9.86
N ARG A 13 -19.17 -10.97 8.75
CA ARG A 13 -19.78 -10.73 7.44
C ARG A 13 -20.57 -11.98 7.06
N ASP A 14 -21.80 -11.79 6.66
CA ASP A 14 -22.69 -12.87 6.20
C ASP A 14 -22.35 -13.29 4.75
N LYS A 15 -21.08 -13.66 4.53
CA LYS A 15 -20.56 -14.06 3.22
C LYS A 15 -19.36 -14.98 3.40
N ASP A 16 -19.35 -16.05 2.61
CA ASP A 16 -18.15 -16.83 2.37
C ASP A 16 -17.30 -16.18 1.26
N TYR A 17 -16.00 -16.18 1.48
CA TYR A 17 -15.02 -15.67 0.53
C TYR A 17 -14.25 -16.84 -0.07
N GLN A 18 -14.43 -17.06 -1.36
CA GLN A 18 -13.61 -18.01 -2.11
C GLN A 18 -12.49 -17.25 -2.79
N ALA A 19 -11.25 -17.61 -2.51
CA ALA A 19 -10.08 -16.93 -3.02
C ALA A 19 -8.93 -17.90 -3.27
N SER A 20 -8.14 -17.61 -4.28
CA SER A 20 -6.92 -18.33 -4.64
C SER A 20 -5.74 -17.69 -3.92
N PRO A 21 -5.10 -18.36 -2.94
CA PRO A 21 -3.99 -17.81 -2.16
C PRO A 21 -2.70 -17.78 -2.97
N TYR A 22 -1.90 -16.72 -2.80
CA TYR A 22 -0.63 -16.55 -3.50
C TYR A 22 0.55 -16.32 -2.57
N GLY A 23 0.35 -15.60 -1.49
CA GLY A 23 1.42 -15.32 -0.54
C GLY A 23 0.93 -14.62 0.72
N LEU A 24 1.77 -14.68 1.74
CA LEU A 24 1.60 -13.90 2.96
C LEU A 24 2.59 -12.74 2.93
N CYS A 25 2.13 -11.59 3.37
CA CYS A 25 2.99 -10.43 3.60
C CYS A 25 2.66 -9.79 4.94
N GLN A 26 3.68 -9.20 5.54
CA GLN A 26 3.54 -8.46 6.77
C GLN A 26 3.68 -6.97 6.45
N ASP A 27 2.76 -6.17 6.94
CA ASP A 27 2.82 -4.72 6.87
C ASP A 27 2.46 -4.15 8.24
N ASN A 28 3.39 -3.42 8.83
CA ASN A 28 3.37 -3.07 10.25
C ASN A 28 3.21 -4.32 11.13
N GLU A 29 2.26 -4.30 12.03
CA GLU A 29 1.98 -5.42 12.95
C GLU A 29 0.97 -6.44 12.41
N ASN A 30 0.52 -6.27 11.15
CA ASN A 30 -0.53 -7.10 10.57
C ASN A 30 0.00 -8.05 9.50
N CYS A 31 -0.52 -9.28 9.52
CA CYS A 31 -0.28 -10.25 8.45
C CYS A 31 -1.44 -10.23 7.45
N TYR A 32 -1.11 -10.25 6.17
CA TYR A 32 -2.07 -10.21 5.07
C TYR A 32 -1.86 -11.39 4.14
N LEU A 33 -2.97 -11.99 3.72
CA LEU A 33 -3.00 -12.95 2.61
C LEU A 33 -3.26 -12.19 1.32
N LEU A 34 -2.30 -12.22 0.39
CA LEU A 34 -2.50 -11.80 -0.99
C LEU A 34 -3.18 -12.93 -1.76
N ALA A 35 -4.34 -12.65 -2.28
CA ALA A 35 -5.16 -13.64 -2.98
C ALA A 35 -5.88 -13.03 -4.18
N TYR A 36 -6.32 -13.89 -5.08
CA TYR A 36 -7.12 -13.53 -6.24
C TYR A 36 -8.49 -14.23 -6.20
N SER A 37 -9.52 -13.53 -6.63
CA SER A 37 -10.83 -14.12 -6.92
C SER A 37 -11.45 -13.44 -8.14
N ASP A 38 -12.28 -14.16 -8.87
CA ASP A 38 -12.97 -13.59 -10.05
C ASP A 38 -13.90 -12.43 -9.68
N ARG A 39 -14.40 -12.44 -8.44
CA ARG A 39 -15.32 -11.40 -7.96
C ARG A 39 -14.65 -10.11 -7.54
N HIS A 40 -13.44 -10.21 -6.94
CA HIS A 40 -12.78 -9.07 -6.28
C HIS A 40 -11.40 -8.77 -6.87
N GLY A 41 -10.94 -9.54 -7.86
CA GLY A 41 -9.60 -9.40 -8.40
C GLY A 41 -8.52 -9.72 -7.35
N VAL A 42 -7.40 -9.02 -7.45
CA VAL A 42 -6.33 -9.10 -6.46
C VAL A 42 -6.76 -8.37 -5.19
N THR A 43 -6.71 -9.06 -4.07
CA THR A 43 -7.19 -8.56 -2.77
C THR A 43 -6.24 -8.96 -1.65
N SER A 44 -6.05 -8.06 -0.69
CA SER A 44 -5.31 -8.31 0.55
C SER A 44 -6.30 -8.58 1.68
N TYR A 45 -6.27 -9.78 2.25
CA TYR A 45 -7.11 -10.14 3.39
C TYR A 45 -6.29 -10.14 4.67
N ARG A 46 -6.75 -9.47 5.71
CA ARG A 46 -6.13 -9.55 7.03
C ARG A 46 -6.33 -10.94 7.63
N VAL A 47 -5.23 -11.62 7.93
CA VAL A 47 -5.26 -13.01 8.43
C VAL A 47 -5.95 -13.11 9.79
N ASP A 48 -5.72 -12.16 10.68
CA ASP A 48 -6.33 -12.10 12.02
C ASP A 48 -7.85 -11.90 12.02
N ARG A 49 -8.44 -11.53 10.85
CA ARG A 49 -9.89 -11.34 10.68
C ARG A 49 -10.57 -12.50 9.97
N MET A 50 -9.84 -13.53 9.62
CA MET A 50 -10.38 -14.71 8.97
C MET A 50 -10.93 -15.69 10.04
N THR A 51 -12.02 -16.36 9.69
CA THR A 51 -12.61 -17.44 10.48
C THR A 51 -13.03 -18.56 9.55
N ASP A 52 -13.09 -19.78 10.06
CA ASP A 52 -13.57 -20.97 9.32
C ASP A 52 -12.86 -21.19 7.98
N ILE A 53 -11.53 -21.05 7.98
CA ILE A 53 -10.73 -21.24 6.78
C ILE A 53 -10.74 -22.71 6.39
N ARG A 54 -11.11 -23.01 5.13
CA ARG A 54 -11.17 -24.37 4.59
C ARG A 54 -10.51 -24.42 3.22
N LEU A 55 -9.86 -25.52 2.93
CA LEU A 55 -9.44 -25.83 1.57
C LEU A 55 -10.64 -26.41 0.81
N THR A 56 -10.73 -26.06 -0.47
CA THR A 56 -11.75 -26.57 -1.38
C THR A 56 -11.10 -27.44 -2.46
N GLU A 57 -11.89 -28.25 -3.14
CA GLU A 57 -11.44 -29.05 -4.31
C GLU A 57 -11.14 -28.20 -5.55
N ALA A 58 -11.54 -26.90 -5.52
CA ALA A 58 -11.33 -25.99 -6.63
C ALA A 58 -9.82 -25.70 -6.83
N LYS A 59 -9.35 -25.78 -8.07
CA LYS A 59 -7.99 -25.41 -8.41
C LYS A 59 -7.80 -23.90 -8.26
N ARG A 60 -6.58 -23.52 -7.83
CA ARG A 60 -6.17 -22.10 -7.76
C ARG A 60 -6.27 -21.43 -9.14
N ILE A 61 -6.96 -20.31 -9.22
CA ILE A 61 -7.09 -19.51 -10.43
C ILE A 61 -5.75 -18.85 -10.74
N PRO A 62 -5.17 -18.99 -11.94
CA PRO A 62 -3.92 -18.33 -12.31
C PRO A 62 -4.00 -16.81 -12.22
N CYS A 63 -3.04 -16.18 -11.55
CA CYS A 63 -2.89 -14.73 -11.48
C CYS A 63 -1.40 -14.35 -11.64
N PRO A 64 -0.97 -13.98 -12.85
CA PRO A 64 0.43 -13.64 -13.13
C PRO A 64 0.96 -12.49 -12.25
N GLU A 65 0.08 -11.55 -11.88
CA GLU A 65 0.42 -10.40 -11.02
C GLU A 65 0.84 -10.77 -9.60
N LEU A 66 0.49 -11.99 -9.16
CA LEU A 66 0.79 -12.51 -7.83
C LEU A 66 1.76 -13.69 -7.85
N THR A 67 2.58 -13.84 -8.90
CA THR A 67 3.55 -14.94 -8.99
C THR A 67 4.99 -14.43 -9.02
N GLY A 68 5.88 -15.16 -8.33
CA GLY A 68 7.31 -14.88 -8.33
C GLY A 68 7.64 -13.42 -7.93
N LYS A 69 8.49 -12.76 -8.72
CA LYS A 69 8.88 -11.35 -8.48
C LYS A 69 7.71 -10.36 -8.55
N ALA A 70 6.64 -10.68 -9.30
CA ALA A 70 5.46 -9.83 -9.40
C ALA A 70 4.72 -9.74 -8.07
N LEU A 71 4.67 -10.81 -7.28
CA LEU A 71 4.09 -10.80 -5.93
C LEU A 71 4.79 -9.80 -5.01
N THR A 72 6.12 -9.85 -4.96
CA THR A 72 6.91 -8.91 -4.14
C THR A 72 6.75 -7.47 -4.62
N ALA A 73 6.79 -7.26 -5.94
CA ALA A 73 6.57 -5.94 -6.52
C ALA A 73 5.17 -5.38 -6.21
N HIS A 74 4.14 -6.24 -6.23
CA HIS A 74 2.78 -5.87 -5.84
C HIS A 74 2.72 -5.46 -4.36
N ALA A 75 3.24 -6.27 -3.45
CA ALA A 75 3.26 -5.97 -2.02
C ALA A 75 4.00 -4.65 -1.70
N ASN A 76 5.13 -4.39 -2.37
CA ASN A 76 5.93 -3.18 -2.15
C ASN A 76 5.25 -1.88 -2.63
N ARG A 77 4.32 -1.97 -3.60
CA ARG A 77 3.56 -0.80 -4.08
C ARG A 77 2.49 -0.33 -3.09
N LEU A 78 1.98 -1.24 -2.26
CA LEU A 78 0.90 -0.96 -1.33
C LEU A 78 1.42 -0.24 -0.09
N PHE A 79 0.68 0.75 0.38
CA PHE A 79 0.90 1.40 1.67
C PHE A 79 -0.19 0.94 2.64
N GLN A 80 0.20 0.24 3.70
CA GLN A 80 -0.71 -0.37 4.69
C GLN A 80 -1.79 -1.25 4.01
N MET A 81 -1.41 -1.91 2.89
CA MET A 81 -2.29 -2.75 2.08
C MET A 81 -3.53 -2.04 1.51
N PHE A 82 -3.48 -0.72 1.38
CA PHE A 82 -4.50 0.03 0.67
C PHE A 82 -4.15 0.13 -0.81
N SER A 83 -5.06 -0.33 -1.66
CA SER A 83 -4.96 -0.22 -3.11
C SER A 83 -5.32 1.19 -3.59
N GLY A 84 -4.75 1.59 -4.71
CA GLY A 84 -5.03 2.83 -5.41
C GLY A 84 -4.61 2.72 -6.87
N ASP A 85 -4.65 3.83 -7.60
CA ASP A 85 -4.13 3.86 -8.95
C ASP A 85 -2.61 3.68 -8.92
N THR A 86 -2.10 2.69 -9.65
CA THR A 86 -0.65 2.43 -9.74
C THR A 86 0.01 3.46 -10.64
N VAL A 87 0.88 4.29 -10.09
CA VAL A 87 1.52 5.41 -10.78
C VAL A 87 3.01 5.46 -10.45
N ASP A 88 3.82 5.88 -11.44
CA ASP A 88 5.21 6.26 -11.19
C ASP A 88 5.25 7.68 -10.61
N VAL A 89 5.63 7.78 -9.35
CA VAL A 89 5.67 9.05 -8.61
C VAL A 89 7.11 9.48 -8.40
N LYS A 90 7.44 10.70 -8.85
CA LYS A 90 8.73 11.34 -8.57
C LYS A 90 8.63 12.17 -7.30
N LEU A 91 9.51 11.88 -6.37
CA LEU A 91 9.57 12.50 -5.05
C LEU A 91 10.90 13.25 -4.88
N ARG A 92 10.89 14.32 -4.09
CA ARG A 92 12.06 15.03 -3.60
C ARG A 92 12.08 14.96 -2.09
N PHE A 93 13.16 14.43 -1.54
CA PHE A 93 13.32 14.30 -0.10
C PHE A 93 14.61 14.98 0.38
N HIS A 94 14.57 15.48 1.60
CA HIS A 94 15.77 15.96 2.28
C HIS A 94 16.69 14.78 2.61
N ARG A 95 18.01 14.99 2.57
CA ARG A 95 19.03 13.94 2.77
C ARG A 95 18.92 13.19 4.09
N SER A 96 18.37 13.81 5.14
CA SER A 96 18.14 13.14 6.43
C SER A 96 17.15 11.96 6.34
N LEU A 97 16.33 11.91 5.30
CA LEU A 97 15.35 10.85 5.05
C LEU A 97 15.89 9.71 4.16
N LEU A 98 17.20 9.70 3.87
CA LEU A 98 17.79 8.69 2.99
C LEU A 98 17.50 7.26 3.44
N ASN A 99 17.71 6.98 4.73
CA ASN A 99 17.46 5.65 5.29
C ASN A 99 15.98 5.25 5.19
N VAL A 100 15.07 6.19 5.42
CA VAL A 100 13.63 5.95 5.29
C VAL A 100 13.25 5.50 3.88
N VAL A 101 13.88 6.11 2.86
CA VAL A 101 13.63 5.74 1.45
C VAL A 101 14.22 4.36 1.14
N ILE A 102 15.45 4.08 1.59
CA ILE A 102 16.11 2.78 1.39
C ILE A 102 15.33 1.66 2.10
N ASP A 103 14.92 1.89 3.34
CA ASP A 103 14.16 0.92 4.13
C ASP A 103 12.79 0.60 3.49
N ARG A 104 12.16 1.63 2.91
CA ARG A 104 10.84 1.47 2.30
C ARG A 104 10.88 0.88 0.89
N PHE A 105 11.77 1.35 0.04
CA PHE A 105 11.79 1.02 -1.40
C PHE A 105 12.96 0.14 -1.82
N GLY A 106 13.89 -0.11 -0.91
CA GLY A 106 15.05 -0.94 -1.15
C GLY A 106 16.29 -0.14 -1.60
N LYS A 107 17.45 -0.75 -1.38
CA LYS A 107 18.77 -0.16 -1.70
C LYS A 107 19.04 0.04 -3.20
N ASP A 108 18.26 -0.63 -4.05
CA ASP A 108 18.37 -0.51 -5.51
C ASP A 108 17.58 0.68 -6.07
N THR A 109 16.92 1.47 -5.21
CA THR A 109 16.21 2.68 -5.60
C THR A 109 17.22 3.70 -6.15
N MET A 110 17.01 4.15 -7.39
CA MET A 110 17.87 5.17 -8.01
C MET A 110 17.64 6.52 -7.34
N LEU A 111 18.67 7.01 -6.67
CA LEU A 111 18.67 8.30 -5.98
C LEU A 111 19.48 9.30 -6.82
N ILE A 112 18.88 10.44 -7.15
CA ILE A 112 19.49 11.50 -7.95
C ILE A 112 19.68 12.72 -7.04
N PRO A 113 20.92 13.18 -6.78
CA PRO A 113 21.17 14.39 -6.00
C PRO A 113 20.45 15.61 -6.57
N ASP A 114 19.92 16.46 -5.69
CA ASP A 114 19.23 17.71 -6.01
C ASP A 114 19.75 18.83 -5.09
N GLY A 115 20.89 19.39 -5.44
CA GLY A 115 21.67 20.26 -4.58
C GLY A 115 22.39 19.51 -3.46
N GLU A 116 22.74 20.23 -2.38
CA GLU A 116 23.49 19.68 -1.26
C GLU A 116 22.62 18.97 -0.22
N GLU A 117 21.34 19.36 -0.11
CA GLU A 117 20.47 18.93 0.99
C GLU A 117 19.37 17.97 0.57
N HIS A 118 19.15 17.78 -0.73
CA HIS A 118 18.04 17.00 -1.23
C HIS A 118 18.46 15.95 -2.26
N PHE A 119 17.56 15.01 -2.50
CA PHE A 119 17.64 14.04 -3.58
C PHE A 119 16.25 13.75 -4.14
N ASN A 120 16.23 13.36 -5.41
CA ASN A 120 15.02 12.94 -6.12
C ASN A 120 15.08 11.44 -6.38
N PHE A 121 13.92 10.80 -6.37
CA PHE A 121 13.77 9.41 -6.78
C PHE A 121 12.38 9.17 -7.36
N THR A 122 12.26 8.13 -8.18
CA THR A 122 10.99 7.72 -8.79
C THR A 122 10.65 6.32 -8.32
N VAL A 123 9.42 6.14 -7.86
CA VAL A 123 8.90 4.87 -7.38
C VAL A 123 7.52 4.59 -7.94
N LYS A 124 7.26 3.34 -8.26
CA LYS A 124 5.93 2.88 -8.66
C LYS A 124 5.14 2.50 -7.41
N VAL A 125 4.06 3.21 -7.16
CA VAL A 125 3.22 3.05 -5.96
C VAL A 125 1.74 3.08 -6.32
N ASP A 126 0.93 2.45 -5.48
CA ASP A 126 -0.51 2.60 -5.51
C ASP A 126 -0.88 3.87 -4.72
N VAL A 127 -1.33 4.90 -5.45
CA VAL A 127 -1.64 6.21 -4.86
C VAL A 127 -2.93 6.11 -4.05
N SER A 128 -2.78 6.00 -2.75
CA SER A 128 -3.85 5.88 -1.75
C SER A 128 -3.74 6.99 -0.70
N PRO A 129 -4.78 7.24 0.11
CA PRO A 129 -4.68 8.16 1.25
C PRO A 129 -3.51 7.80 2.19
N MET A 130 -3.19 6.52 2.34
CA MET A 130 -2.07 6.08 3.18
C MET A 130 -0.70 6.45 2.60
N PHE A 131 -0.53 6.34 1.27
CA PHE A 131 0.67 6.83 0.60
C PHE A 131 0.82 8.35 0.78
N LEU A 132 -0.25 9.10 0.53
CA LEU A 132 -0.23 10.56 0.67
C LEU A 132 0.07 10.98 2.13
N SER A 133 -0.57 10.33 3.10
CA SER A 133 -0.32 10.59 4.54
C SER A 133 1.11 10.27 4.93
N TRP A 134 1.72 9.22 4.36
CA TRP A 134 3.13 8.89 4.59
C TRP A 134 4.05 10.01 4.09
N VAL A 135 3.80 10.56 2.91
CA VAL A 135 4.58 11.71 2.39
C VAL A 135 4.35 12.95 3.24
N ILE A 136 3.10 13.26 3.58
CA ILE A 136 2.72 14.43 4.42
C ILE A 136 3.39 14.36 5.80
N GLY A 137 3.53 13.15 6.35
CA GLY A 137 4.15 12.92 7.66
C GLY A 137 5.58 13.43 7.79
N PHE A 138 6.29 13.65 6.69
CA PHE A 138 7.64 14.26 6.69
C PHE A 138 7.61 15.80 6.59
N GLY A 139 6.44 16.41 6.52
CA GLY A 139 6.28 17.86 6.46
C GLY A 139 7.05 18.49 5.29
N SER A 140 7.81 19.53 5.57
CA SER A 140 8.60 20.25 4.56
C SER A 140 9.81 19.48 4.00
N LEU A 141 10.16 18.35 4.61
CA LEU A 141 11.30 17.53 4.21
C LEU A 141 11.01 16.62 3.00
N ALA A 142 9.73 16.49 2.61
CA ALA A 142 9.29 15.67 1.50
C ALA A 142 8.36 16.43 0.56
N LYS A 143 8.49 16.20 -0.74
CA LYS A 143 7.64 16.82 -1.76
C LYS A 143 7.37 15.86 -2.92
N ILE A 144 6.13 15.85 -3.40
CA ILE A 144 5.75 15.19 -4.66
C ILE A 144 6.08 16.14 -5.81
N LEU A 145 6.91 15.70 -6.75
CA LEU A 145 7.28 16.47 -7.93
C LEU A 145 6.45 16.12 -9.16
N TYR A 146 6.07 14.85 -9.31
CA TYR A 146 5.33 14.34 -10.47
C TYR A 146 4.62 13.02 -10.13
N PRO A 147 3.46 12.74 -10.72
CA PRO A 147 2.68 13.63 -11.59
C PRO A 147 1.96 14.74 -10.80
N GLN A 148 1.61 15.81 -11.50
CA GLN A 148 0.91 16.95 -10.88
C GLN A 148 -0.40 16.54 -10.22
N SER A 149 -1.15 15.61 -10.83
CA SER A 149 -2.40 15.09 -10.27
C SER A 149 -2.24 14.48 -8.87
N VAL A 150 -1.12 13.80 -8.60
CA VAL A 150 -0.82 13.24 -7.27
C VAL A 150 -0.45 14.34 -6.28
N ALA A 151 0.30 15.36 -6.73
CA ALA A 151 0.62 16.52 -5.91
C ALA A 151 -0.65 17.32 -5.54
N ASP A 152 -1.59 17.46 -6.49
CA ASP A 152 -2.86 18.14 -6.25
C ASP A 152 -3.74 17.37 -5.26
N ARG A 153 -3.85 16.04 -5.40
CA ARG A 153 -4.56 15.19 -4.40
C ARG A 153 -3.93 15.30 -3.01
N CYS A 154 -2.60 15.38 -2.92
CA CYS A 154 -1.91 15.61 -1.65
C CYS A 154 -2.29 16.95 -1.03
N LYS A 155 -2.35 18.02 -1.85
CA LYS A 155 -2.77 19.35 -1.42
C LYS A 155 -4.23 19.38 -0.96
N GLU A 156 -5.13 18.74 -1.71
CA GLU A 156 -6.55 18.59 -1.36
C GLU A 156 -6.71 17.90 -0.02
N LEU A 157 -6.02 16.78 0.22
CA LEU A 157 -6.05 16.08 1.50
C LEU A 157 -5.59 16.97 2.66
N CYS A 158 -4.52 17.76 2.47
CA CYS A 158 -4.07 18.73 3.49
C CYS A 158 -5.13 19.79 3.77
N GLN A 159 -5.81 20.29 2.74
CA GLN A 159 -6.87 21.30 2.89
C GLN A 159 -8.08 20.74 3.63
N GLU A 160 -8.52 19.51 3.30
CA GLU A 160 -9.59 18.83 4.02
C GLU A 160 -9.27 18.67 5.51
N VAL A 161 -8.04 18.29 5.84
CA VAL A 161 -7.60 18.18 7.24
C VAL A 161 -7.64 19.53 7.94
N LEU A 162 -7.13 20.60 7.29
CA LEU A 162 -7.14 21.96 7.87
C LEU A 162 -8.53 22.48 8.17
N THR A 163 -9.56 22.05 7.45
CA THR A 163 -10.95 22.48 7.72
C THR A 163 -11.55 21.88 8.99
N GLN A 164 -10.88 20.89 9.60
CA GLN A 164 -11.35 20.21 10.81
C GLN A 164 -10.77 20.84 12.10
N TYR A 165 -9.83 21.76 11.96
CA TYR A 165 -9.16 22.46 13.05
C TYR A 165 -9.30 23.98 12.90
#